data_357462d17bd652df6cdf0f5b407022e3
#
_entry.id   357462d17bd652df6cdf0f5b407022e3
#
_cell.length_a   1.000
_cell.length_b   1.000
_cell.length_c   1.000
_cell.angle_alpha   90.00
_cell.angle_beta   90.00
_cell.angle_gamma   90.00
#
_symmetry.space_group_name_H-M   'P 1'
#
loop_
_entity.id
_entity.type
_entity.pdbx_description
1 polymer ?
#
loop_
_entity_poly.entity_id
_entity_poly.type
_entity_poly.pdbx_seq_one_letter_code
_entity_poly.pdbx_strand_id
1 'polypeptide(L)'
;LGIGGYISSGNTNLIYLGAKYRTLSLYSMDIDVNGQLGKTYTTGLASVRFELPSDIPMYLKLMGVHSKKKYYESEKLFYIDESPTFITNGESYFKLRVGLPFLTTGKTELSAGYGTLTDRYYQSNVVDYSQTTADKSSYKLFMGSIRFEKNTLNSFMFPVSGNSISVVGEAVYGKEYYYASEGKEISKRSTNKNKHSWLQLTGQTNHYLNLSQKFTFGIRSEIVL
;
A
#
# COMPACT_ATOMS: atom_id res chain seq x y z
N LEU A 1 -4.57 -21.51 -4.17
CA LEU A 1 -3.29 -21.55 -3.48
C LEU A 1 -2.20 -21.11 -4.43
N GLY A 2 -1.35 -20.16 -4.01
CA GLY A 2 -0.18 -19.72 -4.74
C GLY A 2 1.04 -19.82 -3.85
N ILE A 3 2.11 -20.41 -4.36
CA ILE A 3 3.42 -20.47 -3.71
C ILE A 3 4.41 -19.95 -4.73
N GLY A 4 5.25 -19.03 -4.32
CA GLY A 4 6.30 -18.45 -5.16
C GLY A 4 7.50 -18.07 -4.32
N GLY A 5 8.65 -17.90 -4.96
CA GLY A 5 9.85 -17.45 -4.27
C GLY A 5 10.82 -16.82 -5.25
N TYR A 6 11.66 -15.97 -4.73
CA TYR A 6 12.78 -15.37 -5.43
C TYR A 6 14.03 -15.56 -4.58
N ILE A 7 15.07 -16.12 -5.20
CA ILE A 7 16.39 -16.29 -4.59
C ILE A 7 17.38 -15.52 -5.45
N SER A 8 18.10 -14.60 -4.84
CA SER A 8 19.15 -13.82 -5.51
C SER A 8 20.48 -14.00 -4.78
N SER A 9 21.57 -14.00 -5.52
CA SER A 9 22.94 -13.93 -4.98
C SER A 9 23.19 -12.68 -4.13
N GLY A 10 22.35 -11.67 -4.25
CA GLY A 10 22.43 -10.38 -3.54
C GLY A 10 21.60 -10.31 -2.25
N ASN A 11 21.56 -11.34 -1.40
CA ASN A 11 20.94 -11.29 -0.07
C ASN A 11 19.40 -11.03 -0.03
N THR A 12 18.73 -10.94 -1.17
CA THR A 12 17.28 -10.72 -1.29
C THR A 12 16.54 -12.03 -1.55
N ASN A 13 16.41 -12.85 -0.51
CA ASN A 13 15.59 -14.05 -0.58
C ASN A 13 14.17 -13.72 -0.14
N LEU A 14 13.18 -14.10 -0.94
CA LEU A 14 11.77 -13.84 -0.69
C LEU A 14 10.96 -15.11 -0.93
N ILE A 15 10.12 -15.44 0.01
CA ILE A 15 9.11 -16.51 -0.12
C ILE A 15 7.74 -15.85 -0.13
N TYR A 16 6.91 -16.20 -1.10
CA TYR A 16 5.53 -15.78 -1.23
C TYR A 16 4.58 -16.96 -0.96
N LEU A 17 3.58 -16.71 -0.14
CA LEU A 17 2.46 -17.62 0.11
C LEU A 17 1.16 -16.85 -0.07
N GLY A 18 0.23 -17.41 -0.84
CA GLY A 18 -1.07 -16.80 -1.05
C GLY A 18 -2.19 -17.84 -1.11
N ALA A 19 -3.33 -17.50 -0.54
CA ALA A 19 -4.56 -18.27 -0.62
C ALA A 19 -5.71 -17.33 -0.99
N LYS A 20 -6.49 -17.76 -1.99
CA LYS A 20 -7.71 -17.09 -2.40
C LYS A 20 -8.86 -18.07 -2.36
N TYR A 21 -9.95 -17.65 -1.72
CA TYR A 21 -11.19 -18.40 -1.64
C TYR A 21 -12.34 -17.52 -2.13
N ARG A 22 -13.17 -18.07 -3.01
CA ARG A 22 -14.35 -17.39 -3.55
C ARG A 22 -15.55 -18.28 -3.44
N THR A 23 -16.63 -17.75 -2.90
CA THR A 23 -17.94 -18.39 -2.97
C THR A 23 -18.82 -17.62 -3.93
N LEU A 24 -19.64 -18.36 -4.69
CA LEU A 24 -20.69 -17.83 -5.55
C LEU A 24 -22.00 -18.36 -5.02
N SER A 25 -22.62 -17.66 -4.11
CA SER A 25 -23.91 -17.98 -3.49
C SER A 25 -24.74 -16.69 -3.44
N LEU A 26 -25.90 -16.75 -2.80
CA LEU A 26 -26.72 -15.55 -2.53
C LEU A 26 -25.91 -14.42 -1.90
N TYR A 27 -24.95 -14.76 -1.04
CA TYR A 27 -23.93 -13.87 -0.50
C TYR A 27 -22.57 -14.28 -1.08
N SER A 28 -22.17 -13.62 -2.17
CA SER A 28 -20.84 -13.89 -2.73
C SER A 28 -19.76 -13.28 -1.84
N MET A 29 -18.73 -14.06 -1.57
CA MET A 29 -17.63 -13.65 -0.71
C MET A 29 -16.29 -14.01 -1.37
N ASP A 30 -15.38 -13.04 -1.43
CA ASP A 30 -13.99 -13.21 -1.81
C ASP A 30 -13.09 -13.03 -0.60
N ILE A 31 -12.30 -14.04 -0.26
CA ILE A 31 -11.25 -13.96 0.76
C ILE A 31 -9.91 -14.07 0.05
N ASP A 32 -9.00 -13.14 0.34
CA ASP A 32 -7.63 -13.12 -0.16
C ASP A 32 -6.67 -12.93 1.01
N VAL A 33 -5.78 -13.89 1.21
CA VAL A 33 -4.73 -13.84 2.22
C VAL A 33 -3.42 -14.12 1.53
N ASN A 34 -2.48 -13.21 1.65
CA ASN A 34 -1.16 -13.40 1.10
C ASN A 34 -0.08 -12.83 2.02
N GLY A 35 1.11 -13.38 1.92
CA GLY A 35 2.26 -12.96 2.68
C GLY A 35 3.54 -13.16 1.91
N GLN A 36 4.49 -12.31 2.20
CA GLN A 36 5.86 -12.38 1.69
C GLN A 36 6.81 -12.35 2.88
N LEU A 37 7.73 -13.28 2.92
CA LEU A 37 8.72 -13.41 3.96
C LEU A 37 10.12 -13.32 3.35
N GLY A 38 10.87 -12.35 3.77
CA GLY A 38 12.23 -12.13 3.33
C GLY A 38 13.10 -11.48 4.40
N LYS A 39 14.40 -11.49 4.19
CA LYS A 39 15.36 -10.93 5.15
C LYS A 39 15.19 -9.42 5.36
N THR A 40 14.92 -8.70 4.28
CA THR A 40 14.80 -7.23 4.28
C THR A 40 13.35 -6.75 4.20
N TYR A 41 12.43 -7.63 3.79
CA TYR A 41 11.04 -7.29 3.59
C TYR A 41 10.12 -8.41 4.06
N THR A 42 9.16 -8.07 4.87
CA THR A 42 8.10 -8.98 5.32
C THR A 42 6.77 -8.25 5.17
N THR A 43 5.79 -8.87 4.54
CA THR A 43 4.45 -8.30 4.43
C THR A 43 3.40 -9.38 4.55
N GLY A 44 2.26 -9.01 5.09
CA GLY A 44 1.04 -9.81 5.12
C GLY A 44 -0.15 -8.93 4.74
N LEU A 45 -1.03 -9.46 3.92
CA LEU A 45 -2.29 -8.86 3.53
C LEU A 45 -3.40 -9.87 3.75
N ALA A 46 -4.47 -9.44 4.39
CA ALA A 46 -5.71 -10.18 4.46
C ALA A 46 -6.86 -9.28 4.02
N SER A 47 -7.71 -9.74 3.14
CA SER A 47 -8.90 -9.02 2.74
C SER A 47 -10.09 -9.92 2.55
N VAL A 48 -11.26 -9.40 2.90
CA VAL A 48 -12.56 -10.05 2.67
C VAL A 48 -13.46 -9.05 1.97
N ARG A 49 -14.06 -9.48 0.88
CA ARG A 49 -15.06 -8.71 0.13
C ARG A 49 -16.38 -9.46 0.12
N PHE A 50 -17.43 -8.78 0.49
CA PHE A 50 -18.81 -9.27 0.46
C PHE A 50 -19.56 -8.53 -0.65
N GLU A 51 -20.17 -9.26 -1.54
CA GLU A 51 -21.17 -8.72 -2.49
C GLU A 51 -22.52 -8.75 -1.77
N LEU A 52 -23.13 -7.58 -1.64
CA LEU A 52 -24.42 -7.45 -0.96
C LEU A 52 -25.56 -7.61 -1.98
N PRO A 53 -26.48 -8.57 -1.76
CA PRO A 53 -27.63 -8.74 -2.63
C PRO A 53 -28.63 -7.62 -2.35
N SER A 54 -28.65 -6.62 -3.21
CA SER A 54 -29.56 -5.48 -3.16
C SER A 54 -29.90 -5.02 -4.55
N ASP A 55 -30.97 -4.24 -4.70
CA ASP A 55 -31.39 -3.68 -5.99
C ASP A 55 -30.29 -2.85 -6.66
N ILE A 56 -29.45 -2.22 -5.83
CA ILE A 56 -28.23 -1.55 -6.26
C ILE A 56 -27.05 -2.48 -5.91
N PRO A 57 -26.35 -3.05 -6.91
CA PRO A 57 -25.21 -3.93 -6.63
C PRO A 57 -24.12 -3.17 -5.89
N MET A 58 -23.86 -3.56 -4.65
CA MET A 58 -22.84 -2.95 -3.78
C MET A 58 -21.95 -4.00 -3.16
N TYR A 59 -20.78 -3.60 -2.76
CA TYR A 59 -19.90 -4.47 -1.98
C TYR A 59 -19.27 -3.77 -0.78
N LEU A 60 -18.98 -4.57 0.21
CA LEU A 60 -18.19 -4.19 1.38
C LEU A 60 -16.87 -4.94 1.34
N LYS A 61 -15.75 -4.22 1.44
CA LYS A 61 -14.41 -4.84 1.51
C LYS A 61 -13.69 -4.39 2.77
N LEU A 62 -13.27 -5.35 3.57
CA LEU A 62 -12.37 -5.20 4.70
C LEU A 62 -10.96 -5.60 4.27
N MET A 63 -9.95 -4.84 4.66
CA MET A 63 -8.56 -5.13 4.31
C MET A 63 -7.64 -4.75 5.46
N GLY A 64 -6.78 -5.67 5.85
CA GLY A 64 -5.69 -5.44 6.79
C GLY A 64 -4.35 -5.71 6.11
N VAL A 65 -3.38 -4.85 6.35
CA VAL A 65 -2.01 -4.98 5.85
C VAL A 65 -1.05 -4.77 7.00
N HIS A 66 -0.03 -5.61 7.03
CA HIS A 66 1.14 -5.43 7.88
C HIS A 66 2.39 -5.60 7.04
N SER A 67 3.29 -4.62 7.08
CA SER A 67 4.56 -4.72 6.37
C SER A 67 5.72 -4.22 7.24
N LYS A 68 6.88 -4.79 7.02
CA LYS A 68 8.13 -4.39 7.65
C LYS A 68 9.24 -4.41 6.61
N LYS A 69 9.95 -3.30 6.50
CA LYS A 69 11.10 -3.12 5.61
C LYS A 69 12.32 -2.79 6.44
N LYS A 70 13.47 -3.29 5.99
CA LYS A 70 14.78 -2.98 6.58
C LYS A 70 15.70 -2.59 5.45
N TYR A 71 16.31 -1.44 5.53
CA TYR A 71 17.23 -0.95 4.51
C TYR A 71 18.28 -0.02 5.08
N TYR A 72 19.36 0.14 4.33
CA TYR A 72 20.36 1.15 4.59
C TYR A 72 20.07 2.36 3.72
N GLU A 73 20.05 3.53 4.33
CA GLU A 73 19.91 4.80 3.63
C GLU A 73 21.29 5.44 3.51
N SER A 74 21.71 5.67 2.27
CA SER A 74 22.95 6.38 1.97
C SER A 74 22.61 7.71 1.30
N GLU A 75 23.18 8.79 1.79
CA GLU A 75 23.07 10.11 1.18
C GLU A 75 24.00 10.27 -0.04
N LYS A 76 24.94 9.35 -0.24
CA LYS A 76 25.93 9.39 -1.32
C LYS A 76 25.47 8.59 -2.53
N LEU A 77 25.12 9.28 -3.61
CA LEU A 77 24.62 8.66 -4.84
C LEU A 77 25.68 7.90 -5.66
N PHE A 78 26.98 8.31 -5.58
CA PHE A 78 28.04 7.78 -6.43
C PHE A 78 29.24 7.21 -5.68
N TYR A 79 29.20 7.20 -4.37
CA TYR A 79 30.29 6.70 -3.53
C TYR A 79 29.74 5.67 -2.54
N ILE A 80 30.57 4.71 -2.16
CA ILE A 80 30.23 3.77 -1.10
C ILE A 80 30.21 4.57 0.21
N ASP A 81 29.04 4.54 0.87
CA ASP A 81 28.91 5.10 2.21
C ASP A 81 29.46 4.07 3.20
N GLU A 82 30.54 4.43 3.92
CA GLU A 82 31.20 3.52 4.87
C GLU A 82 30.31 3.22 6.09
N SER A 83 29.35 4.09 6.37
CA SER A 83 28.47 3.94 7.53
C SER A 83 27.05 4.46 7.26
N PRO A 84 26.30 3.79 6.37
CA PRO A 84 24.93 4.18 6.05
C PRO A 84 24.00 3.98 7.26
N THR A 85 23.04 4.89 7.43
CA THR A 85 22.01 4.77 8.46
C THR A 85 21.14 3.55 8.18
N PHE A 86 20.96 2.71 9.19
CA PHE A 86 20.06 1.57 9.09
C PHE A 86 18.66 1.95 9.56
N ILE A 87 17.68 1.71 8.72
CA ILE A 87 16.28 2.06 8.96
C ILE A 87 15.42 0.80 8.98
N THR A 88 14.55 0.71 9.96
CA THR A 88 13.47 -0.27 9.98
C THR A 88 12.14 0.47 9.93
N ASN A 89 11.43 0.32 8.82
CA ASN A 89 10.09 0.86 8.62
C ASN A 89 9.05 -0.24 8.87
N GLY A 90 8.08 0.01 9.70
CA GLY A 90 6.95 -0.86 9.98
C GLY A 90 5.64 -0.16 9.69
N GLU A 91 4.76 -0.80 8.95
CA GLU A 91 3.47 -0.29 8.55
C GLU A 91 2.38 -1.29 8.90
N SER A 92 1.31 -0.83 9.52
CA SER A 92 0.12 -1.64 9.77
C SER A 92 -1.11 -0.77 9.56
N TYR A 93 -2.02 -1.23 8.74
CA TYR A 93 -3.29 -0.52 8.57
C TYR A 93 -4.46 -1.44 8.31
N PHE A 94 -5.62 -0.95 8.67
CA PHE A 94 -6.91 -1.52 8.38
C PHE A 94 -7.72 -0.53 7.55
N LYS A 95 -8.38 -0.99 6.50
CA LYS A 95 -9.21 -0.18 5.62
C LYS A 95 -10.54 -0.85 5.34
N LEU A 96 -11.61 -0.11 5.53
CA LEU A 96 -12.96 -0.46 5.11
C LEU A 96 -13.27 0.26 3.81
N ARG A 97 -13.87 -0.43 2.85
CA ARG A 97 -14.32 0.13 1.57
C ARG A 97 -15.77 -0.29 1.29
N VAL A 98 -16.54 0.65 0.80
CA VAL A 98 -17.88 0.43 0.26
C VAL A 98 -17.85 0.83 -1.20
N GLY A 99 -18.20 -0.09 -2.09
CA GLY A 99 -18.27 0.16 -3.52
C GLY A 99 -19.71 0.18 -4.01
N LEU A 100 -20.04 1.20 -4.80
CA LEU A 100 -21.32 1.43 -5.41
C LEU A 100 -21.14 1.57 -6.92
N PRO A 101 -22.07 1.08 -7.77
CA PRO A 101 -22.04 1.36 -9.18
C PRO A 101 -22.28 2.85 -9.41
N PHE A 102 -21.69 3.36 -10.46
CA PHE A 102 -21.92 4.70 -10.96
C PHE A 102 -22.13 4.62 -12.47
N LEU A 103 -23.34 4.96 -12.91
CA LEU A 103 -23.76 4.71 -14.31
C LEU A 103 -23.58 3.23 -14.71
N THR A 104 -23.52 2.94 -15.98
CA THR A 104 -23.43 1.56 -16.50
C THR A 104 -22.00 0.99 -16.52
N THR A 105 -21.00 1.85 -16.53
CA THR A 105 -19.58 1.43 -16.72
C THR A 105 -18.64 1.98 -15.65
N GLY A 106 -19.19 2.64 -14.65
CA GLY A 106 -18.42 3.26 -13.57
C GLY A 106 -18.72 2.65 -12.20
N LYS A 107 -17.83 2.91 -11.28
CA LYS A 107 -18.01 2.62 -9.85
C LYS A 107 -17.48 3.76 -9.00
N THR A 108 -18.09 3.92 -7.85
CA THR A 108 -17.60 4.81 -6.79
C THR A 108 -17.25 3.98 -5.58
N GLU A 109 -16.09 4.21 -4.99
CA GLU A 109 -15.66 3.58 -3.74
C GLU A 109 -15.46 4.65 -2.67
N LEU A 110 -16.09 4.47 -1.54
CA LEU A 110 -15.80 5.22 -0.32
C LEU A 110 -14.95 4.36 0.59
N SER A 111 -13.92 4.94 1.20
CA SER A 111 -13.12 4.20 2.15
C SER A 111 -12.78 5.00 3.38
N ALA A 112 -12.66 4.30 4.50
CA ALA A 112 -12.12 4.81 5.74
C ALA A 112 -11.10 3.82 6.29
N GLY A 113 -10.06 4.32 6.93
CA GLY A 113 -8.99 3.47 7.45
C GLY A 113 -8.28 4.09 8.63
N TYR A 114 -7.63 3.21 9.37
CA TYR A 114 -6.72 3.55 10.46
C TYR A 114 -5.41 2.81 10.27
N GLY A 115 -4.30 3.49 10.48
CA GLY A 115 -2.98 2.89 10.35
C GLY A 115 -1.98 3.43 11.35
N THR A 116 -0.91 2.65 11.50
CA THR A 116 0.27 3.03 12.26
C THR A 116 1.50 2.82 11.40
N LEU A 117 2.35 3.83 11.34
CA LEU A 117 3.69 3.74 10.77
C LEU A 117 4.69 3.84 11.92
N THR A 118 5.75 3.09 11.85
CA THR A 118 6.82 3.12 12.84
C THR A 118 8.16 3.05 12.14
N ASP A 119 8.94 4.11 12.28
CA ASP A 119 10.29 4.19 11.77
C ASP A 119 11.27 4.11 12.93
N ARG A 120 12.31 3.31 12.78
CA ARG A 120 13.41 3.20 13.71
C ARG A 120 14.70 3.50 13.00
N TYR A 121 15.44 4.47 13.52
CA TYR A 121 16.69 4.96 12.97
C TYR A 121 17.82 4.51 13.86
N TYR A 122 18.68 3.65 13.33
CA TYR A 122 19.90 3.22 14.02
C TYR A 122 21.04 4.10 13.55
N GLN A 123 21.69 4.79 14.47
CA GLN A 123 22.87 5.57 14.14
C GLN A 123 23.95 4.62 13.60
N SER A 124 24.61 5.05 12.54
CA SER A 124 25.63 4.26 11.84
C SER A 124 26.76 3.85 12.75
N ASN A 125 27.51 2.82 12.40
CA ASN A 125 28.65 2.20 13.06
C ASN A 125 28.33 1.11 14.09
N VAL A 126 27.11 0.65 14.19
CA VAL A 126 26.78 -0.41 15.11
C VAL A 126 26.71 -1.74 14.37
N VAL A 127 27.65 -2.62 14.69
CA VAL A 127 27.72 -3.97 14.12
C VAL A 127 26.64 -4.88 14.70
N ASP A 128 26.14 -4.59 15.91
CA ASP A 128 25.15 -5.40 16.60
C ASP A 128 23.88 -4.58 16.90
N TYR A 129 22.90 -4.70 16.00
CA TYR A 129 21.58 -4.05 16.14
C TYR A 129 20.73 -4.60 17.30
N SER A 130 21.12 -5.72 17.89
CA SER A 130 20.39 -6.32 19.01
C SER A 130 20.66 -5.58 20.32
N GLN A 131 21.78 -4.90 20.42
CA GLN A 131 22.22 -4.19 21.63
C GLN A 131 22.08 -2.67 21.54
N THR A 132 21.68 -2.14 20.39
CA THR A 132 21.59 -0.70 20.17
C THR A 132 20.15 -0.25 20.16
N THR A 133 19.87 0.80 20.91
CA THR A 133 18.58 1.48 20.86
C THR A 133 18.52 2.42 19.67
N ALA A 134 17.40 2.37 18.95
CA ALA A 134 17.12 3.26 17.83
C ALA A 134 16.21 4.40 18.27
N ASP A 135 16.39 5.56 17.68
CA ASP A 135 15.35 6.60 17.70
C ASP A 135 14.11 6.07 17.00
N LYS A 136 12.94 6.37 17.54
CA LYS A 136 11.68 5.86 17.03
C LYS A 136 10.71 6.98 16.74
N SER A 137 10.24 7.05 15.50
CA SER A 137 9.05 7.82 15.11
C SER A 137 7.86 6.90 14.95
N SER A 138 6.75 7.23 15.56
CA SER A 138 5.50 6.48 15.45
C SER A 138 4.38 7.39 15.02
N TYR A 139 3.71 7.03 13.94
CA TYR A 139 2.59 7.77 13.38
C TYR A 139 1.29 6.98 13.59
N LYS A 140 0.24 7.67 14.02
CA LYS A 140 -1.12 7.15 14.05
C LYS A 140 -1.94 7.94 13.05
N LEU A 141 -2.46 7.26 12.04
CA LEU A 141 -3.07 7.87 10.86
C LEU A 141 -4.54 7.45 10.75
N PHE A 142 -5.41 8.42 10.54
CA PHE A 142 -6.76 8.21 10.05
C PHE A 142 -6.81 8.65 8.59
N MET A 143 -7.40 7.84 7.74
CA MET A 143 -7.49 8.11 6.31
C MET A 143 -8.93 7.92 5.83
N GLY A 144 -9.38 8.82 4.98
CA GLY A 144 -10.64 8.73 4.26
C GLY A 144 -10.42 8.98 2.79
N SER A 145 -11.03 8.20 1.92
CA SER A 145 -10.92 8.46 0.49
C SER A 145 -12.22 8.20 -0.26
N ILE A 146 -12.39 8.95 -1.34
CA ILE A 146 -13.37 8.71 -2.37
C ILE A 146 -12.64 8.41 -3.67
N ARG A 147 -13.03 7.32 -4.33
CA ARG A 147 -12.51 6.93 -5.63
C ARG A 147 -13.67 6.85 -6.61
N PHE A 148 -13.49 7.47 -7.74
CA PHE A 148 -14.36 7.32 -8.90
C PHE A 148 -13.58 6.61 -9.99
N GLU A 149 -14.17 5.59 -10.62
CA GLU A 149 -13.55 4.85 -11.71
C GLU A 149 -14.58 4.56 -12.78
N LYS A 150 -14.24 4.86 -14.02
CA LYS A 150 -15.00 4.46 -15.20
C LYS A 150 -14.08 3.70 -16.14
N ASN A 151 -14.50 2.53 -16.58
CA ASN A 151 -13.72 1.67 -17.45
C ASN A 151 -14.57 1.15 -18.59
N THR A 152 -14.17 1.52 -19.80
CA THR A 152 -14.80 1.07 -21.07
C THR A 152 -13.78 0.39 -21.98
N LEU A 153 -12.64 -0.06 -21.43
CA LEU A 153 -11.62 -0.80 -22.16
C LEU A 153 -12.20 -2.12 -22.65
N ASN A 154 -11.93 -2.46 -23.90
CA ASN A 154 -12.42 -3.70 -24.53
C ASN A 154 -11.72 -4.97 -23.97
N SER A 155 -10.57 -4.83 -23.33
CA SER A 155 -9.83 -5.92 -22.67
C SER A 155 -9.13 -5.43 -21.42
N PHE A 156 -9.02 -6.29 -20.41
CA PHE A 156 -8.24 -6.02 -19.21
C PHE A 156 -6.73 -6.10 -19.47
N MET A 157 -6.32 -7.12 -20.25
CA MET A 157 -4.92 -7.28 -20.69
C MET A 157 -4.85 -6.91 -22.16
N PHE A 158 -3.91 -6.05 -22.52
CA PHE A 158 -3.72 -5.59 -23.90
C PHE A 158 -4.96 -4.93 -24.54
N PRO A 159 -5.47 -3.85 -23.93
CA PRO A 159 -6.59 -3.12 -24.51
C PRO A 159 -6.19 -2.50 -25.86
N VAL A 160 -7.07 -2.59 -26.84
CA VAL A 160 -6.88 -2.01 -28.17
C VAL A 160 -7.84 -0.85 -28.43
N SER A 161 -8.88 -0.69 -27.61
CA SER A 161 -9.85 0.41 -27.73
C SER A 161 -10.52 0.70 -26.38
N GLY A 162 -11.03 1.92 -26.24
CA GLY A 162 -11.79 2.36 -25.07
C GLY A 162 -10.99 3.26 -24.14
N ASN A 163 -11.60 3.61 -23.02
CA ASN A 163 -11.08 4.55 -22.04
C ASN A 163 -11.17 4.00 -20.62
N SER A 164 -10.19 4.33 -19.81
CA SER A 164 -10.25 4.15 -18.36
C SER A 164 -9.92 5.48 -17.69
N ILE A 165 -10.76 5.91 -16.76
CA ILE A 165 -10.57 7.13 -15.98
C ILE A 165 -10.71 6.75 -14.52
N SER A 166 -9.76 7.17 -13.70
CA SER A 166 -9.80 7.03 -12.24
C SER A 166 -9.46 8.37 -11.59
N VAL A 167 -10.29 8.78 -10.65
CA VAL A 167 -10.06 9.97 -9.82
C VAL A 167 -10.14 9.54 -8.37
N VAL A 168 -9.15 9.89 -7.57
CA VAL A 168 -9.06 9.55 -6.15
C VAL A 168 -8.79 10.82 -5.36
N GLY A 169 -9.68 11.14 -4.44
CA GLY A 169 -9.43 12.14 -3.39
C GLY A 169 -9.16 11.41 -2.08
N GLU A 170 -8.06 11.72 -1.41
CA GLU A 170 -7.70 11.13 -0.12
C GLU A 170 -7.36 12.22 0.87
N ALA A 171 -7.96 12.14 2.05
CA ALA A 171 -7.66 13.00 3.20
C ALA A 171 -7.05 12.15 4.30
N VAL A 172 -5.93 12.59 4.83
CA VAL A 172 -5.22 11.92 5.93
C VAL A 172 -5.02 12.88 7.08
N TYR A 173 -5.32 12.41 8.28
CA TYR A 173 -5.02 13.07 9.53
C TYR A 173 -4.14 12.19 10.38
N GLY A 174 -3.00 12.71 10.82
CA GLY A 174 -2.00 11.96 11.56
C GLY A 174 -1.49 12.65 12.82
N LYS A 175 -1.06 11.82 13.75
CA LYS A 175 -0.29 12.24 14.93
C LYS A 175 1.03 11.50 14.92
N GLU A 176 2.11 12.26 14.95
CA GLU A 176 3.47 11.79 15.09
C GLU A 176 3.90 11.83 16.54
N TYR A 177 4.60 10.81 16.97
CA TYR A 177 5.23 10.68 18.28
C TYR A 177 6.69 10.31 18.07
N TYR A 178 7.59 11.17 18.50
CA TYR A 178 9.02 10.90 18.47
C TYR A 178 9.51 10.46 19.84
N TYR A 179 10.31 9.41 19.85
CA TYR A 179 10.93 8.83 21.05
C TYR A 179 12.43 8.79 20.81
N ALA A 180 13.18 9.59 21.57
CA ALA A 180 14.63 9.56 21.53
C ALA A 180 15.16 8.29 22.20
N SER A 181 16.28 7.77 21.73
CA SER A 181 17.01 6.71 22.41
C SER A 181 17.84 7.32 23.53
N GLU A 182 17.73 6.77 24.73
CA GLU A 182 18.50 7.14 25.91
C GLU A 182 19.40 5.96 26.31
N GLY A 183 20.62 5.92 25.74
CA GLY A 183 21.56 4.84 26.00
C GLY A 183 21.04 3.46 25.52
N LYS A 184 20.72 2.55 26.44
CA LYS A 184 20.20 1.21 26.11
C LYS A 184 18.67 1.12 26.06
N GLU A 185 17.94 2.19 26.36
CA GLU A 185 16.49 2.17 26.42
C GLU A 185 15.87 3.25 25.50
N ILE A 186 14.72 2.96 24.91
CA ILE A 186 13.91 3.96 24.24
C ILE A 186 13.10 4.69 25.32
N SER A 187 13.09 6.03 25.28
CA SER A 187 12.30 6.84 26.21
C SER A 187 10.84 6.38 26.23
N LYS A 188 10.28 6.18 27.41
CA LYS A 188 8.87 5.77 27.59
C LYS A 188 7.88 6.90 27.29
N ARG A 189 8.35 8.14 27.25
CA ARG A 189 7.55 9.32 26.90
C ARG A 189 8.02 9.87 25.56
N SER A 190 7.08 10.23 24.69
CA SER A 190 7.43 10.91 23.45
C SER A 190 8.06 12.27 23.77
N THR A 191 9.23 12.52 23.21
CA THR A 191 9.95 13.78 23.35
C THR A 191 9.27 14.89 22.57
N ASN A 192 8.62 14.55 21.46
CA ASN A 192 7.89 15.49 20.63
C ASN A 192 6.59 14.87 20.09
N LYS A 193 5.57 15.73 19.85
CA LYS A 193 4.28 15.33 19.32
C LYS A 193 3.79 16.35 18.32
N ASN A 194 3.68 15.94 17.07
CA ASN A 194 3.22 16.78 15.97
C ASN A 194 1.90 16.26 15.39
N LYS A 195 1.12 17.16 14.80
CA LYS A 195 -0.09 16.84 14.06
C LYS A 195 0.16 17.13 12.58
N HIS A 196 -0.27 16.24 11.73
CA HIS A 196 -0.15 16.36 10.30
C HIS A 196 -1.52 16.13 9.66
N SER A 197 -1.83 16.92 8.65
CA SER A 197 -3.02 16.70 7.82
C SER A 197 -2.67 17.05 6.38
N TRP A 198 -3.09 16.22 5.45
CA TRP A 198 -2.92 16.50 4.03
C TRP A 198 -4.10 15.98 3.24
N LEU A 199 -4.33 16.61 2.11
CA LEU A 199 -5.28 16.22 1.09
C LEU A 199 -4.50 15.92 -0.18
N GLN A 200 -4.80 14.80 -0.80
CA GLN A 200 -4.20 14.39 -2.06
C GLN A 200 -5.31 14.14 -3.08
N LEU A 201 -5.14 14.64 -4.28
CA LEU A 201 -5.99 14.36 -5.43
C LEU A 201 -5.16 13.70 -6.52
N THR A 202 -5.58 12.50 -6.93
CA THR A 202 -4.91 11.76 -8.00
C THR A 202 -5.89 11.53 -9.14
N GLY A 203 -5.52 11.93 -10.34
CA GLY A 203 -6.25 11.67 -11.58
C GLY A 203 -5.44 10.79 -12.52
N GLN A 204 -6.02 9.74 -13.03
CA GLN A 204 -5.39 8.86 -14.03
C GLN A 204 -6.35 8.62 -15.18
N THR A 205 -5.85 8.70 -16.41
CA THR A 205 -6.61 8.33 -17.60
C THR A 205 -5.75 7.46 -18.53
N ASN A 206 -6.39 6.46 -19.12
CA ASN A 206 -5.83 5.67 -20.21
C ASN A 206 -6.82 5.72 -21.38
N HIS A 207 -6.32 6.01 -22.56
CA HIS A 207 -7.10 6.10 -23.77
C HIS A 207 -6.45 5.26 -24.86
N TYR A 208 -7.21 4.37 -25.48
CA TYR A 208 -6.72 3.50 -26.55
C TYR A 208 -7.55 3.70 -27.80
N LEU A 209 -6.84 3.92 -28.92
CA LEU A 209 -7.39 4.09 -30.25
C LEU A 209 -6.89 2.96 -31.15
N ASN A 210 -7.81 2.20 -31.69
CA ASN A 210 -7.50 1.22 -32.72
C ASN A 210 -7.41 1.93 -34.07
N LEU A 211 -6.19 2.11 -34.57
CA LEU A 211 -5.94 2.76 -35.87
C LEU A 211 -6.01 1.77 -37.02
N SER A 212 -5.72 0.50 -36.81
CA SER A 212 -5.89 -0.56 -37.78
C SER A 212 -5.83 -1.93 -37.05
N GLN A 213 -6.15 -3.01 -37.77
CA GLN A 213 -6.10 -4.38 -37.21
C GLN A 213 -4.73 -4.76 -36.56
N LYS A 214 -3.67 -4.07 -36.95
CA LYS A 214 -2.31 -4.37 -36.50
C LYS A 214 -1.69 -3.28 -35.64
N PHE A 215 -2.37 -2.13 -35.49
CA PHE A 215 -1.79 -0.97 -34.83
C PHE A 215 -2.76 -0.28 -33.89
N THR A 216 -2.39 -0.22 -32.62
CA THR A 216 -3.15 0.47 -31.56
C THR A 216 -2.27 1.57 -30.97
N PHE A 217 -2.84 2.75 -30.80
CA PHE A 217 -2.22 3.87 -30.13
C PHE A 217 -2.82 4.04 -28.71
N GLY A 218 -1.97 4.10 -27.71
CA GLY A 218 -2.39 4.28 -26.31
C GLY A 218 -1.74 5.50 -25.67
N ILE A 219 -2.54 6.30 -24.97
CA ILE A 219 -2.07 7.43 -24.14
C ILE A 219 -2.43 7.14 -22.69
N ARG A 220 -1.44 7.29 -21.80
CA ARG A 220 -1.65 7.30 -20.35
C ARG A 220 -1.22 8.64 -19.79
N SER A 221 -2.09 9.23 -18.97
CA SER A 221 -1.77 10.45 -18.24
C SER A 221 -2.09 10.25 -16.75
N GLU A 222 -1.26 10.83 -15.88
CA GLU A 222 -1.43 10.79 -14.44
C GLU A 222 -1.07 12.16 -13.86
N ILE A 223 -1.90 12.65 -12.95
CA ILE A 223 -1.74 13.93 -12.24
C ILE A 223 -1.90 13.64 -10.75
N VAL A 224 -0.99 14.14 -9.95
CA VAL A 224 -1.04 14.09 -8.48
C VAL A 224 -0.87 15.52 -7.96
N LEU A 225 -1.80 15.94 -7.10
CA LEU A 225 -1.86 17.27 -6.47
C LEU A 225 -1.92 17.09 -4.95
#